data_07e1b5ac90c9aeb00e8573f21bef521a
#
_entry.id   07e1b5ac90c9aeb00e8573f21bef521a
#
_cell.length_a   1.000
_cell.length_b   1.000
_cell.length_c   1.000
_cell.angle_alpha   90.00
_cell.angle_beta   90.00
_cell.angle_gamma   90.00
#
_symmetry.space_group_name_H-M   'P 1'
#
loop_
_entity.id
_entity.type
_entity.pdbx_description
1 polymer ?
#
loop_
_entity_poly.entity_id
_entity_poly.type
_entity_poly.pdbx_seq_one_letter_code
_entity_poly.pdbx_strand_id
1 'polypeptide(L)'
;LATGILASLPGLAQDKTVVSFLHKFPEPENMAYFDAAVAEFEAANPSIDIVMEAVADEPYKDKIRVLMASDQVPDIYFSWSGEFGRKFAREGRTLDLTEALAGPEWQGRFAAASLEPFQFEGKQFGIPVNVDSKYMIYNKAIFEKHGLAVPTTFAEFIALNDALLAAGEVPIAYGNQAPWAATHYI
;
A
#
# COMPACT_ATOMS: atom_id res chain seq x y z
N LEU A 1 -17.77 -11.57 -65.87
CA LEU A 1 -17.95 -11.47 -64.42
C LEU A 1 -16.63 -11.83 -63.74
N ALA A 2 -15.86 -10.82 -63.28
CA ALA A 2 -14.62 -11.01 -62.53
C ALA A 2 -14.96 -10.83 -61.04
N THR A 3 -14.86 -11.91 -60.26
CA THR A 3 -15.05 -11.91 -58.81
C THR A 3 -13.72 -11.53 -58.15
N GLY A 4 -13.63 -10.30 -57.66
CA GLY A 4 -12.46 -9.85 -56.90
C GLY A 4 -12.46 -10.45 -55.49
N ILE A 5 -11.46 -11.24 -55.18
CA ILE A 5 -11.18 -11.73 -53.81
C ILE A 5 -10.49 -10.58 -53.07
N LEU A 6 -11.18 -9.95 -52.14
CA LEU A 6 -10.57 -9.07 -51.15
C LEU A 6 -9.79 -9.94 -50.18
N ALA A 7 -8.47 -10.01 -50.32
CA ALA A 7 -7.59 -10.54 -49.32
C ALA A 7 -7.55 -9.58 -48.12
N SER A 8 -8.11 -10.00 -46.99
CA SER A 8 -7.91 -9.32 -45.70
C SER A 8 -6.42 -9.42 -45.33
N LEU A 9 -5.74 -8.28 -45.33
CA LEU A 9 -4.37 -8.18 -44.78
C LEU A 9 -4.42 -8.57 -43.27
N PRO A 10 -3.52 -9.45 -42.80
CA PRO A 10 -3.39 -9.66 -41.39
C PRO A 10 -3.02 -8.33 -40.73
N GLY A 11 -3.85 -7.89 -39.80
CA GLY A 11 -3.54 -6.72 -39.00
C GLY A 11 -2.17 -6.90 -38.36
N LEU A 12 -1.28 -5.94 -38.56
CA LEU A 12 -0.02 -5.86 -37.81
C LEU A 12 -0.40 -5.86 -36.33
N ALA A 13 0.00 -6.90 -35.60
CA ALA A 13 -0.10 -6.90 -34.15
C ALA A 13 0.67 -5.65 -33.68
N GLN A 14 -0.03 -4.68 -33.17
CA GLN A 14 0.57 -3.48 -32.62
C GLN A 14 1.29 -3.91 -31.35
N ASP A 15 2.61 -3.69 -31.28
CA ASP A 15 3.38 -3.99 -30.07
C ASP A 15 2.75 -3.23 -28.90
N LYS A 16 2.32 -3.95 -27.88
CA LYS A 16 1.74 -3.37 -26.69
C LYS A 16 2.81 -2.66 -25.86
N THR A 17 2.44 -1.56 -25.25
CA THR A 17 3.25 -0.94 -24.21
C THR A 17 3.17 -1.78 -22.96
N VAL A 18 4.30 -2.32 -22.52
CA VAL A 18 4.38 -3.11 -21.28
C VAL A 18 4.53 -2.15 -20.11
N VAL A 19 3.69 -2.33 -19.09
CA VAL A 19 3.73 -1.59 -17.82
C VAL A 19 3.98 -2.58 -16.70
N SER A 20 5.10 -2.42 -16.01
CA SER A 20 5.47 -3.25 -14.87
C SER A 20 4.79 -2.78 -13.59
N PHE A 21 4.16 -3.71 -12.84
CA PHE A 21 3.53 -3.41 -11.57
C PHE A 21 4.05 -4.33 -10.45
N LEU A 22 4.81 -3.77 -9.52
CA LEU A 22 5.36 -4.49 -8.38
C LEU A 22 4.62 -4.16 -7.09
N HIS A 23 4.06 -5.17 -6.42
CA HIS A 23 3.31 -4.97 -5.17
C HIS A 23 3.62 -6.03 -4.10
N LYS A 24 3.16 -5.77 -2.86
CA LYS A 24 3.47 -6.60 -1.68
C LYS A 24 2.33 -7.50 -1.20
N PHE A 25 1.33 -7.76 -2.00
CA PHE A 25 0.11 -8.47 -1.64
C PHE A 25 0.00 -9.82 -2.37
N PRO A 26 0.77 -10.86 -1.98
CA PRO A 26 0.77 -12.15 -2.66
C PRO A 26 -0.40 -13.06 -2.26
N GLU A 27 -1.23 -12.64 -1.28
CA GLU A 27 -2.34 -13.44 -0.82
C GLU A 27 -3.38 -13.64 -1.93
N PRO A 28 -3.99 -14.84 -2.07
CA PRO A 28 -4.87 -15.15 -3.19
C PRO A 28 -6.04 -14.16 -3.38
N GLU A 29 -6.58 -13.64 -2.30
CA GLU A 29 -7.68 -12.67 -2.31
C GLU A 29 -7.25 -11.33 -2.91
N ASN A 30 -6.07 -10.86 -2.54
CA ASN A 30 -5.48 -9.63 -3.08
C ASN A 30 -5.09 -9.82 -4.56
N MET A 31 -4.48 -10.96 -4.90
CA MET A 31 -4.15 -11.28 -6.29
C MET A 31 -5.39 -11.28 -7.17
N ALA A 32 -6.47 -11.95 -6.75
CA ALA A 32 -7.72 -11.97 -7.50
C ALA A 32 -8.30 -10.56 -7.73
N TYR A 33 -8.17 -9.67 -6.75
CA TYR A 33 -8.59 -8.27 -6.90
C TYR A 33 -7.76 -7.52 -7.94
N PHE A 34 -6.43 -7.62 -7.88
CA PHE A 34 -5.55 -6.95 -8.84
C PHE A 34 -5.67 -7.54 -10.24
N ASP A 35 -5.78 -8.87 -10.37
CA ASP A 35 -5.98 -9.55 -11.66
C ASP A 35 -7.27 -9.06 -12.34
N ALA A 36 -8.35 -8.90 -11.59
CA ALA A 36 -9.61 -8.39 -12.11
C ALA A 36 -9.49 -6.92 -12.55
N ALA A 37 -8.83 -6.08 -11.73
CA ALA A 37 -8.62 -4.66 -12.05
C ALA A 37 -7.73 -4.48 -13.30
N VAL A 38 -6.67 -5.28 -13.43
CA VAL A 38 -5.80 -5.28 -14.61
C VAL A 38 -6.58 -5.73 -15.85
N ALA A 39 -7.34 -6.82 -15.76
CA ALA A 39 -8.13 -7.30 -16.88
C ALA A 39 -9.16 -6.27 -17.38
N GLU A 40 -9.82 -5.54 -16.46
CA GLU A 40 -10.74 -4.46 -16.78
C GLU A 40 -10.01 -3.30 -17.47
N PHE A 41 -8.84 -2.90 -16.95
CA PHE A 41 -8.04 -1.82 -17.50
C PHE A 41 -7.53 -2.15 -18.92
N GLU A 42 -6.99 -3.36 -19.13
CA GLU A 42 -6.48 -3.82 -20.42
C GLU A 42 -7.59 -3.97 -21.45
N ALA A 43 -8.78 -4.39 -21.03
CA ALA A 43 -9.94 -4.44 -21.93
C ALA A 43 -10.33 -3.04 -22.44
N ALA A 44 -10.18 -2.01 -21.61
CA ALA A 44 -10.41 -0.62 -21.98
C ALA A 44 -9.22 0.01 -22.74
N ASN A 45 -8.01 -0.57 -22.58
CA ASN A 45 -6.75 -0.04 -23.13
C ASN A 45 -5.96 -1.15 -23.84
N PRO A 46 -6.42 -1.66 -24.99
CA PRO A 46 -5.86 -2.86 -25.63
C PRO A 46 -4.41 -2.74 -26.10
N SER A 47 -3.87 -1.52 -26.17
CA SER A 47 -2.47 -1.24 -26.50
C SER A 47 -1.53 -1.31 -25.28
N ILE A 48 -2.04 -1.59 -24.08
CA ILE A 48 -1.26 -1.69 -22.85
C ILE A 48 -1.32 -3.15 -22.35
N ASP A 49 -0.21 -3.61 -21.78
CA ASP A 49 -0.04 -4.91 -21.16
C ASP A 49 0.57 -4.71 -19.77
N ILE A 50 -0.14 -5.08 -18.71
CA ILE A 50 0.32 -4.86 -17.33
C ILE A 50 0.91 -6.17 -16.80
N VAL A 51 2.20 -6.16 -16.55
CA VAL A 51 2.93 -7.31 -15.97
C VAL A 51 3.08 -7.11 -14.48
N MET A 52 2.30 -7.86 -13.70
CA MET A 52 2.33 -7.80 -12.24
C MET A 52 3.32 -8.77 -11.63
N GLU A 53 3.99 -8.32 -10.58
CA GLU A 53 4.77 -9.16 -9.68
C GLU A 53 4.39 -8.89 -8.23
N ALA A 54 4.04 -9.96 -7.50
CA ALA A 54 3.74 -9.91 -6.08
C ALA A 54 4.88 -10.51 -5.25
N VAL A 55 5.32 -9.78 -4.23
CA VAL A 55 6.40 -10.21 -3.33
C VAL A 55 5.95 -9.98 -1.89
N ALA A 56 6.17 -10.96 -1.00
CA ALA A 56 5.78 -10.82 0.41
C ALA A 56 6.49 -9.64 1.10
N ASP A 57 5.86 -9.09 2.15
CA ASP A 57 6.17 -7.79 2.78
C ASP A 57 7.66 -7.55 3.07
N GLU A 58 8.35 -8.46 3.78
CA GLU A 58 9.75 -8.23 4.16
C GLU A 58 10.71 -8.35 2.94
N PRO A 59 10.65 -9.41 2.10
CA PRO A 59 11.44 -9.44 0.87
C PRO A 59 11.13 -8.30 -0.10
N TYR A 60 9.90 -7.80 -0.11
CA TYR A 60 9.52 -6.64 -0.93
C TYR A 60 10.34 -5.39 -0.60
N LYS A 61 10.53 -5.11 0.70
CA LYS A 61 11.30 -3.94 1.14
C LYS A 61 12.73 -3.92 0.60
N ASP A 62 13.36 -5.08 0.58
CA ASP A 62 14.72 -5.19 0.05
C ASP A 62 14.72 -5.10 -1.48
N LYS A 63 13.79 -5.79 -2.13
CA LYS A 63 13.67 -5.78 -3.59
C LYS A 63 13.43 -4.36 -4.11
N ILE A 64 12.46 -3.62 -3.56
CA ILE A 64 12.15 -2.27 -4.05
C ILE A 64 13.32 -1.30 -3.83
N ARG A 65 14.08 -1.42 -2.74
CA ARG A 65 15.26 -0.58 -2.52
C ARG A 65 16.34 -0.82 -3.58
N VAL A 66 16.57 -2.07 -3.94
CA VAL A 66 17.54 -2.44 -4.98
C VAL A 66 17.10 -1.91 -6.35
N LEU A 67 15.83 -2.11 -6.72
CA LEU A 67 15.28 -1.64 -7.99
C LEU A 67 15.32 -0.10 -8.08
N MET A 68 14.95 0.62 -7.03
CA MET A 68 15.00 2.08 -6.97
C MET A 68 16.43 2.64 -7.07
N ALA A 69 17.44 1.87 -6.67
CA ALA A 69 18.84 2.25 -6.81
C ALA A 69 19.45 1.87 -8.18
N SER A 70 18.68 1.22 -9.06
CA SER A 70 19.11 0.73 -10.37
C SER A 70 18.37 1.47 -11.50
N ASP A 71 18.61 1.05 -12.74
CA ASP A 71 17.87 1.50 -13.93
C ASP A 71 16.63 0.62 -14.21
N GLN A 72 16.28 -0.29 -13.30
CA GLN A 72 15.16 -1.21 -13.43
C GLN A 72 13.99 -0.82 -12.49
N VAL A 73 13.69 0.46 -12.41
CA VAL A 73 12.57 0.97 -11.61
C VAL A 73 11.25 0.48 -12.23
N PRO A 74 10.35 -0.17 -11.45
CA PRO A 74 9.05 -0.54 -11.97
C PRO A 74 8.20 0.70 -12.26
N ASP A 75 7.33 0.63 -13.28
CA ASP A 75 6.45 1.74 -13.68
C ASP A 75 5.42 2.05 -12.59
N ILE A 76 4.86 1.01 -11.98
CA ILE A 76 3.94 1.10 -10.84
C ILE A 76 4.52 0.26 -9.69
N TYR A 77 4.54 0.80 -8.49
CA TYR A 77 5.01 0.07 -7.33
C TYR A 77 4.26 0.47 -6.06
N PHE A 78 4.15 -0.49 -5.15
CA PHE A 78 3.66 -0.22 -3.80
C PHE A 78 4.74 0.49 -2.97
N SER A 79 4.33 1.46 -2.16
CA SER A 79 5.20 2.09 -1.18
C SER A 79 4.45 2.35 0.12
N TRP A 80 5.20 2.38 1.23
CA TRP A 80 4.67 2.92 2.48
C TRP A 80 4.75 4.44 2.46
N SER A 81 3.84 5.07 3.18
CA SER A 81 3.84 6.51 3.42
C SER A 81 5.04 6.96 4.27
N GLY A 82 5.19 8.26 4.40
CA GLY A 82 6.24 8.87 5.21
C GLY A 82 7.62 8.75 4.59
N GLU A 83 8.66 8.62 5.40
CA GLU A 83 10.06 8.69 4.95
C GLU A 83 10.44 7.59 3.96
N PHE A 84 9.79 6.42 4.07
CA PHE A 84 10.08 5.33 3.12
C PHE A 84 9.79 5.72 1.67
N GLY A 85 8.62 6.32 1.40
CA GLY A 85 8.25 6.79 0.06
C GLY A 85 8.90 8.13 -0.31
N ARG A 86 9.01 9.06 0.65
CA ARG A 86 9.63 10.38 0.42
C ARG A 86 11.07 10.31 -0.05
N LYS A 87 11.82 9.29 0.39
CA LYS A 87 13.17 9.07 -0.08
C LYS A 87 13.22 8.92 -1.61
N PHE A 88 12.35 8.11 -2.18
CA PHE A 88 12.29 7.89 -3.63
C PHE A 88 11.84 9.14 -4.39
N ALA A 89 10.92 9.92 -3.82
CA ALA A 89 10.52 11.22 -4.37
C ALA A 89 11.69 12.21 -4.41
N ARG A 90 12.47 12.33 -3.31
CA ARG A 90 13.68 13.17 -3.25
C ARG A 90 14.74 12.78 -4.28
N GLU A 91 14.87 11.48 -4.54
CA GLU A 91 15.82 10.94 -5.51
C GLU A 91 15.31 11.03 -6.97
N GLY A 92 14.12 11.62 -7.19
CA GLY A 92 13.51 11.75 -8.52
C GLY A 92 13.08 10.42 -9.13
N ARG A 93 12.85 9.38 -8.30
CA ARG A 93 12.46 8.04 -8.73
C ARG A 93 10.95 7.82 -8.75
N THR A 94 10.17 8.80 -8.28
CA THR A 94 8.71 8.77 -8.25
C THR A 94 8.16 9.94 -9.03
N LEU A 95 7.19 9.68 -9.86
CA LEU A 95 6.50 10.70 -10.67
C LEU A 95 5.69 11.63 -9.78
N ASP A 96 5.75 12.93 -10.05
CA ASP A 96 4.85 13.93 -9.49
C ASP A 96 3.44 13.76 -10.09
N LEU A 97 2.49 13.38 -9.25
CA LEU A 97 1.09 13.12 -9.63
C LEU A 97 0.17 14.34 -9.41
N THR A 98 0.72 15.47 -8.98
CA THR A 98 -0.07 16.65 -8.57
C THR A 98 -1.05 17.09 -9.65
N GLU A 99 -0.57 17.26 -10.87
CA GLU A 99 -1.42 17.68 -12.00
C GLU A 99 -2.40 16.59 -12.43
N ALA A 100 -1.95 15.32 -12.45
CA ALA A 100 -2.80 14.19 -12.82
C ALA A 100 -3.96 14.02 -11.86
N LEU A 101 -3.75 14.26 -10.56
CA LEU A 101 -4.78 14.14 -9.52
C LEU A 101 -5.65 15.40 -9.33
N ALA A 102 -5.36 16.48 -10.05
CA ALA A 102 -6.18 17.70 -10.04
C ALA A 102 -7.46 17.57 -10.88
N GLY A 103 -7.57 16.55 -11.73
CA GLY A 103 -8.72 16.29 -12.58
C GLY A 103 -10.01 16.03 -11.79
N PRO A 104 -11.17 16.35 -12.37
CA PRO A 104 -12.48 16.21 -11.70
C PRO A 104 -12.81 14.75 -11.34
N GLU A 105 -12.26 13.78 -12.08
CA GLU A 105 -12.43 12.34 -11.83
C GLU A 105 -11.77 11.88 -10.53
N TRP A 106 -10.81 12.65 -9.98
CA TRP A 106 -10.12 12.35 -8.73
C TRP A 106 -10.72 13.09 -7.52
N GLN A 107 -11.52 14.13 -7.77
CA GLN A 107 -12.09 14.95 -6.68
C GLN A 107 -13.01 14.11 -5.80
N GLY A 108 -12.73 14.13 -4.49
CA GLY A 108 -13.52 13.42 -3.47
C GLY A 108 -13.31 11.89 -3.43
N ARG A 109 -12.45 11.32 -4.27
CA ARG A 109 -12.11 9.88 -4.20
C ARG A 109 -11.33 9.51 -2.96
N PHE A 110 -10.49 10.42 -2.47
CA PHE A 110 -9.64 10.21 -1.29
C PHE A 110 -9.89 11.29 -0.25
N ALA A 111 -9.93 10.90 1.01
CA ALA A 111 -9.89 11.86 2.10
C ALA A 111 -8.54 12.59 2.11
N ALA A 112 -8.52 13.90 2.37
CA ALA A 112 -7.28 14.68 2.38
C ALA A 112 -6.23 14.09 3.33
N ALA A 113 -6.64 13.64 4.52
CA ALA A 113 -5.77 13.00 5.50
C ALA A 113 -5.12 11.69 5.00
N SER A 114 -5.70 11.02 4.01
CA SER A 114 -5.11 9.81 3.43
C SER A 114 -4.08 10.11 2.32
N LEU A 115 -4.15 11.28 1.71
CA LEU A 115 -3.20 11.75 0.69
C LEU A 115 -1.97 12.42 1.29
N GLU A 116 -2.13 13.16 2.40
CA GLU A 116 -1.07 13.93 3.05
C GLU A 116 0.21 13.12 3.33
N PRO A 117 0.17 11.85 3.81
CA PRO A 117 1.37 11.06 4.06
C PRO A 117 2.24 10.79 2.82
N PHE A 118 1.68 10.92 1.62
CA PHE A 118 2.37 10.74 0.34
C PHE A 118 2.79 12.06 -0.32
N GLN A 119 2.70 13.17 0.42
CA GLN A 119 3.16 14.48 -0.04
C GLN A 119 4.61 14.76 0.36
N PHE A 120 5.31 15.44 -0.54
CA PHE A 120 6.64 15.94 -0.32
C PHE A 120 6.82 17.28 -1.05
N GLU A 121 7.29 18.33 -0.34
CA GLU A 121 7.47 19.68 -0.87
C GLU A 121 6.25 20.25 -1.62
N GLY A 122 5.05 20.00 -1.08
CA GLY A 122 3.78 20.47 -1.65
C GLY A 122 3.31 19.73 -2.89
N LYS A 123 3.95 18.62 -3.26
CA LYS A 123 3.63 17.77 -4.40
C LYS A 123 3.12 16.41 -3.95
N GLN A 124 2.29 15.77 -4.77
CA GLN A 124 1.72 14.45 -4.52
C GLN A 124 2.49 13.38 -5.28
N PHE A 125 3.04 12.38 -4.56
CA PHE A 125 3.87 11.32 -5.11
C PHE A 125 3.26 9.92 -5.00
N GLY A 126 2.05 9.80 -4.53
CA GLY A 126 1.36 8.52 -4.44
C GLY A 126 -0.09 8.69 -4.02
N ILE A 127 -0.85 7.61 -4.19
CA ILE A 127 -2.25 7.50 -3.77
C ILE A 127 -2.39 6.32 -2.79
N PRO A 128 -3.29 6.39 -1.79
CA PRO A 128 -3.47 5.30 -0.85
C PRO A 128 -4.18 4.11 -1.51
N VAL A 129 -3.63 2.90 -1.32
CA VAL A 129 -4.31 1.65 -1.64
C VAL A 129 -5.22 1.24 -0.49
N ASN A 130 -4.73 1.40 0.74
CA ASN A 130 -5.45 1.14 1.97
C ASN A 130 -5.07 2.16 3.05
N VAL A 131 -5.93 2.29 4.05
CA VAL A 131 -5.69 3.09 5.25
C VAL A 131 -5.89 2.19 6.46
N ASP A 132 -4.84 2.03 7.24
CA ASP A 132 -4.85 1.21 8.45
C ASP A 132 -4.85 2.09 9.69
N SER A 133 -5.48 1.60 10.75
CA SER A 133 -5.44 2.23 12.07
C SER A 133 -4.81 1.29 13.09
N LYS A 134 -4.08 1.85 14.04
CA LYS A 134 -3.54 1.09 15.18
C LYS A 134 -4.46 1.25 16.38
N TYR A 135 -4.77 0.13 17.01
CA TYR A 135 -5.64 0.07 18.16
C TYR A 135 -4.94 -0.65 19.31
N MET A 136 -5.25 -0.23 20.54
CA MET A 136 -5.00 -1.04 21.71
C MET A 136 -6.25 -1.90 21.97
N ILE A 137 -6.07 -3.21 21.92
CA ILE A 137 -7.12 -4.18 22.19
C ILE A 137 -6.90 -4.71 23.59
N TYR A 138 -7.96 -4.80 24.40
CA TYR A 138 -7.89 -5.33 25.75
C TYR A 138 -8.77 -6.58 25.93
N ASN A 139 -8.34 -7.46 26.84
CA ASN A 139 -9.11 -8.64 27.18
C ASN A 139 -10.16 -8.26 28.24
N LYS A 140 -11.44 -8.23 27.85
CA LYS A 140 -12.54 -7.88 28.74
C LYS A 140 -12.61 -8.73 30.00
N ALA A 141 -12.39 -10.05 29.88
CA ALA A 141 -12.47 -10.97 31.02
C ALA A 141 -11.40 -10.67 32.08
N ILE A 142 -10.18 -10.25 31.66
CA ILE A 142 -9.14 -9.84 32.61
C ILE A 142 -9.55 -8.54 33.32
N PHE A 143 -10.09 -7.57 32.57
CA PHE A 143 -10.55 -6.31 33.16
C PHE A 143 -11.69 -6.54 34.16
N GLU A 144 -12.69 -7.34 33.80
CA GLU A 144 -13.81 -7.71 34.70
C GLU A 144 -13.35 -8.46 35.93
N LYS A 145 -12.45 -9.46 35.79
CA LYS A 145 -11.87 -10.24 36.88
C LYS A 145 -11.21 -9.36 37.96
N HIS A 146 -10.54 -8.29 37.53
CA HIS A 146 -9.79 -7.41 38.41
C HIS A 146 -10.50 -6.06 38.68
N GLY A 147 -11.72 -5.88 38.22
CA GLY A 147 -12.51 -4.63 38.41
C GLY A 147 -11.86 -3.40 37.78
N LEU A 148 -11.14 -3.57 36.66
CA LEU A 148 -10.40 -2.51 36.00
C LEU A 148 -11.26 -1.80 34.97
N ALA A 149 -11.06 -0.49 34.84
CA ALA A 149 -11.67 0.34 33.80
C ALA A 149 -10.70 0.58 32.63
N VAL A 150 -11.25 0.85 31.45
CA VAL A 150 -10.45 1.27 30.29
C VAL A 150 -9.86 2.66 30.57
N PRO A 151 -8.53 2.83 30.49
CA PRO A 151 -7.88 4.09 30.77
C PRO A 151 -8.24 5.15 29.72
N THR A 152 -8.43 6.39 30.15
CA THR A 152 -8.72 7.54 29.30
C THR A 152 -7.56 8.51 29.21
N THR A 153 -6.57 8.35 30.10
CA THR A 153 -5.35 9.16 30.13
C THR A 153 -4.10 8.26 30.16
N PHE A 154 -2.97 8.82 29.79
CA PHE A 154 -1.69 8.09 29.86
C PHE A 154 -1.32 7.71 31.30
N ALA A 155 -1.60 8.56 32.28
CA ALA A 155 -1.36 8.25 33.70
C ALA A 155 -2.21 7.07 34.17
N GLU A 156 -3.48 7.01 33.82
CA GLU A 156 -4.35 5.85 34.09
C GLU A 156 -3.85 4.59 33.39
N PHE A 157 -3.34 4.72 32.17
CA PHE A 157 -2.75 3.59 31.45
C PHE A 157 -1.54 3.02 32.17
N ILE A 158 -0.65 3.86 32.69
CA ILE A 158 0.50 3.40 33.49
C ILE A 158 0.00 2.70 34.79
N ALA A 159 -0.92 3.33 35.52
CA ALA A 159 -1.47 2.75 36.74
C ALA A 159 -2.18 1.40 36.49
N LEU A 160 -2.87 1.27 35.37
CA LEU A 160 -3.48 0.02 34.92
C LEU A 160 -2.43 -1.08 34.70
N ASN A 161 -1.32 -0.75 34.05
CA ASN A 161 -0.25 -1.72 33.81
C ASN A 161 0.39 -2.17 35.11
N ASP A 162 0.61 -1.28 36.08
CA ASP A 162 1.13 -1.61 37.41
C ASP A 162 0.16 -2.54 38.19
N ALA A 163 -1.14 -2.26 38.12
CA ALA A 163 -2.16 -3.09 38.74
C ALA A 163 -2.22 -4.51 38.15
N LEU A 164 -2.14 -4.64 36.83
CA LEU A 164 -2.10 -5.92 36.14
C LEU A 164 -0.85 -6.72 36.49
N LEU A 165 0.32 -6.08 36.52
CA LEU A 165 1.57 -6.69 36.98
C LEU A 165 1.46 -7.23 38.42
N ALA A 166 0.92 -6.41 39.31
CA ALA A 166 0.73 -6.81 40.71
C ALA A 166 -0.25 -7.99 40.87
N ALA A 167 -1.21 -8.10 39.92
CA ALA A 167 -2.16 -9.23 39.87
C ALA A 167 -1.59 -10.48 39.18
N GLY A 168 -0.33 -10.45 38.70
CA GLY A 168 0.31 -11.56 37.99
C GLY A 168 -0.14 -11.75 36.54
N GLU A 169 -0.81 -10.75 35.98
CA GLU A 169 -1.20 -10.73 34.59
C GLU A 169 -0.09 -10.13 33.70
N VAL A 170 -0.16 -10.36 32.39
CA VAL A 170 0.71 -9.70 31.40
C VAL A 170 0.05 -8.40 30.96
N PRO A 171 0.57 -7.23 31.35
CA PRO A 171 -0.11 -5.97 31.08
C PRO A 171 -0.20 -5.61 29.59
N ILE A 172 0.90 -5.85 28.86
CA ILE A 172 1.01 -5.54 27.44
C ILE A 172 1.64 -6.72 26.72
N ALA A 173 1.00 -7.19 25.65
CA ALA A 173 1.57 -8.12 24.71
C ALA A 173 1.62 -7.47 23.33
N TYR A 174 2.77 -7.47 22.67
CA TYR A 174 2.90 -7.02 21.30
C TYR A 174 3.90 -7.87 20.53
N GLY A 175 3.67 -7.99 19.22
CA GLY A 175 4.60 -8.68 18.33
C GLY A 175 5.81 -7.80 18.04
N ASN A 176 7.02 -8.32 18.25
CA ASN A 176 8.26 -7.60 17.94
C ASN A 176 9.26 -8.48 17.16
N GLN A 177 8.79 -9.53 16.54
CA GLN A 177 9.62 -10.34 15.64
C GLN A 177 9.99 -9.54 14.40
N ALA A 178 9.04 -8.79 13.84
CA ALA A 178 9.29 -7.79 12.81
C ALA A 178 9.57 -6.43 13.48
N PRO A 179 10.75 -5.82 13.28
CA PRO A 179 11.17 -4.60 14.00
C PRO A 179 10.21 -3.42 13.84
N TRP A 180 9.51 -3.31 12.72
CA TRP A 180 8.56 -2.24 12.43
C TRP A 180 7.39 -2.20 13.42
N ALA A 181 7.00 -3.34 14.00
CA ALA A 181 5.86 -3.40 14.93
C ALA A 181 6.08 -2.53 16.17
N ALA A 182 7.30 -2.50 16.70
CA ALA A 182 7.65 -1.71 17.90
C ALA A 182 7.59 -0.19 17.64
N THR A 183 7.86 0.26 16.40
CA THR A 183 7.91 1.71 16.07
C THR A 183 6.55 2.40 16.16
N HIS A 184 5.46 1.65 16.26
CA HIS A 184 4.11 2.20 16.42
C HIS A 184 3.77 2.60 17.85
N TYR A 185 4.64 2.30 18.81
CA TYR A 185 4.42 2.53 20.25
C TYR A 185 5.43 3.50 20.86
N ILE A 186 6.25 4.15 20.04
CA ILE A 186 7.30 5.10 20.45
C ILE A 186 6.83 6.53 20.15
#